data_19cc9eafcb64c6515cdf02b0c0b35372
#
_entry.id   19cc9eafcb64c6515cdf02b0c0b35372
#
_cell.length_a   1.000
_cell.length_b   1.000
_cell.length_c   1.000
_cell.angle_alpha   90.00
_cell.angle_beta   90.00
_cell.angle_gamma   90.00
#
_symmetry.space_group_name_H-M   'P 1'
#
loop_
_entity.id
_entity.type
_entity.pdbx_description
1 polymer ?
#
loop_
_entity_poly.entity_id
_entity_poly.type
_entity_poly.pdbx_seq_one_letter_code
_entity_poly.pdbx_strand_id
1 'polypeptide(L)'
;MIEPNGSIVFLGDSFTWGQGLQYYHLMLHHGWTESQCNELFDRCCDGSFRFEFLGFEADEYRRKHSYPYIVCKELNKIMVNPIFENGGDNSRIIEFIELLPHPLFISHNSVDYIVVQFSHPLRQVDISKYKSVNELVLEQVNKVNELFERLNKKWFGISWIDETAKIIKENYPDNHVPILYKDKEYLSMDERNHDIKELLINYDTKINDSHPSKKGHEVMAKSIINKIKLSYE
;
A
#
# COMPACT_ATOMS: atom_id res chain seq x y z
N MET A 1 14.96 2.27 -25.12
CA MET A 1 13.98 2.07 -24.01
C MET A 1 12.61 2.29 -24.62
N ILE A 2 11.66 1.40 -24.35
CA ILE A 2 10.27 1.59 -24.77
C ILE A 2 9.67 2.66 -23.85
N GLU A 3 9.06 3.69 -24.41
CA GLU A 3 8.41 4.73 -23.59
C GLU A 3 7.27 4.11 -22.75
N PRO A 4 7.08 4.54 -21.50
CA PRO A 4 5.99 4.06 -20.67
C PRO A 4 4.62 4.35 -21.32
N ASN A 5 3.75 3.36 -21.29
CA ASN A 5 2.41 3.45 -21.87
C ASN A 5 1.36 3.65 -20.76
N GLY A 6 1.13 4.91 -20.39
CA GLY A 6 0.18 5.29 -19.34
C GLY A 6 0.74 5.24 -17.92
N SER A 7 -0.12 5.39 -16.92
CA SER A 7 0.29 5.48 -15.51
C SER A 7 -0.62 4.73 -14.55
N ILE A 8 -0.07 4.38 -13.39
CA ILE A 8 -0.81 3.81 -12.26
C ILE A 8 -0.64 4.73 -11.06
N VAL A 9 -1.76 5.09 -10.46
CA VAL A 9 -1.81 5.83 -9.18
C VAL A 9 -1.90 4.82 -8.05
N PHE A 10 -1.08 5.01 -7.03
CA PHE A 10 -1.13 4.23 -5.81
C PHE A 10 -1.53 5.13 -4.65
N LEU A 11 -2.57 4.75 -3.93
CA LEU A 11 -3.09 5.45 -2.77
C LEU A 11 -2.99 4.53 -1.56
N GLY A 12 -2.52 5.05 -0.44
CA GLY A 12 -2.37 4.27 0.77
C GLY A 12 -1.58 4.99 1.85
N ASP A 13 -1.06 4.25 2.79
CA ASP A 13 -0.29 4.73 3.91
C ASP A 13 1.18 4.28 3.86
N SER A 14 1.78 4.06 5.02
CA SER A 14 3.16 3.57 5.17
C SER A 14 3.45 2.25 4.44
N PHE A 15 2.45 1.38 4.27
CA PHE A 15 2.59 0.13 3.51
C PHE A 15 2.79 0.40 2.01
N THR A 16 2.05 1.35 1.45
CA THR A 16 2.21 1.78 0.06
C THR A 16 3.52 2.52 -0.15
N TRP A 17 3.90 3.36 0.81
CA TRP A 17 5.17 4.07 0.78
C TRP A 17 6.36 3.10 0.86
N GLY A 18 6.22 1.97 1.54
CA GLY A 18 7.25 0.96 1.75
C GLY A 18 8.12 1.25 2.96
N GLN A 19 7.50 1.71 4.06
CA GLN A 19 8.18 1.88 5.34
C GLN A 19 8.90 0.59 5.73
N GLY A 20 10.09 0.75 6.29
CA GLY A 20 10.90 -0.36 6.78
C GLY A 20 11.83 -0.98 5.72
N LEU A 21 11.59 -0.78 4.43
CA LEU A 21 12.53 -1.23 3.39
C LEU A 21 13.91 -0.57 3.53
N GLN A 22 13.99 0.59 4.17
CA GLN A 22 15.24 1.28 4.48
C GLN A 22 16.14 0.46 5.42
N TYR A 23 15.59 -0.38 6.29
CA TYR A 23 16.41 -1.24 7.17
C TYR A 23 17.33 -2.16 6.37
N TYR A 24 16.82 -2.73 5.28
CA TYR A 24 17.63 -3.58 4.40
C TYR A 24 18.79 -2.82 3.79
N HIS A 25 18.60 -1.56 3.42
CA HIS A 25 19.68 -0.69 2.93
C HIS A 25 20.72 -0.44 4.02
N LEU A 26 20.26 -0.06 5.23
CA LEU A 26 21.14 0.23 6.35
C LEU A 26 21.96 -1.01 6.77
N MET A 27 21.33 -2.18 6.84
CA MET A 27 22.02 -3.43 7.16
C MET A 27 23.00 -3.84 6.06
N LEU A 28 22.60 -3.77 4.79
CA LEU A 28 23.40 -4.25 3.66
C LEU A 28 24.58 -3.33 3.33
N HIS A 29 24.38 -2.02 3.34
CA HIS A 29 25.36 -1.06 2.84
C HIS A 29 26.08 -0.28 3.95
N HIS A 30 25.50 -0.19 5.15
CA HIS A 30 26.07 0.56 6.27
C HIS A 30 26.43 -0.33 7.47
N GLY A 31 26.21 -1.65 7.37
CA GLY A 31 26.55 -2.60 8.41
C GLY A 31 25.75 -2.44 9.71
N TRP A 32 24.58 -1.85 9.64
CA TRP A 32 23.72 -1.72 10.81
C TRP A 32 23.25 -3.08 11.30
N THR A 33 23.17 -3.19 12.62
CA THR A 33 22.59 -4.38 13.29
C THR A 33 21.07 -4.25 13.40
N GLU A 34 20.39 -5.37 13.64
CA GLU A 34 18.97 -5.39 13.95
C GLU A 34 18.62 -4.51 15.17
N SER A 35 19.53 -4.47 16.18
CA SER A 35 19.35 -3.62 17.37
C SER A 35 19.33 -2.12 17.02
N GLN A 36 20.22 -1.67 16.14
CA GLN A 36 20.24 -0.27 15.68
C GLN A 36 19.02 0.07 14.84
N CYS A 37 18.52 -0.87 14.05
CA CYS A 37 17.29 -0.70 13.31
C CYS A 37 16.05 -0.64 14.23
N ASN A 38 16.02 -1.43 15.32
CA ASN A 38 14.98 -1.33 16.34
C ASN A 38 15.00 0.01 17.07
N GLU A 39 16.16 0.53 17.43
CA GLU A 39 16.29 1.87 18.01
C GLU A 39 15.78 2.96 17.05
N LEU A 40 16.07 2.84 15.77
CA LEU A 40 15.52 3.72 14.74
C LEU A 40 14.00 3.63 14.67
N PHE A 41 13.45 2.41 14.68
CA PHE A 41 12.01 2.18 14.68
C PHE A 41 11.33 2.84 15.89
N ASP A 42 11.87 2.65 17.09
CA ASP A 42 11.35 3.25 18.31
C ASP A 42 11.33 4.80 18.22
N ARG A 43 12.42 5.39 17.69
CA ARG A 43 12.50 6.83 17.46
C ARG A 43 11.52 7.35 16.40
N CYS A 44 11.19 6.52 15.41
CA CYS A 44 10.14 6.88 14.46
C CYS A 44 8.74 6.77 15.08
N CYS A 45 8.51 5.79 15.95
CA CYS A 45 7.25 5.61 16.66
C CYS A 45 6.98 6.74 17.68
N ASP A 46 8.00 7.23 18.38
CA ASP A 46 7.88 8.34 19.33
C ASP A 46 7.93 9.73 18.68
N GLY A 47 8.15 9.79 17.36
CA GLY A 47 8.19 11.02 16.58
C GLY A 47 9.50 11.81 16.69
N SER A 48 10.53 11.31 17.40
CA SER A 48 11.83 11.97 17.52
C SER A 48 12.68 11.87 16.26
N PHE A 49 12.31 10.99 15.33
CA PHE A 49 12.93 10.85 14.03
C PHE A 49 11.89 10.52 12.95
N ARG A 50 12.26 10.70 11.68
CA ARG A 50 11.43 10.33 10.53
C ARG A 50 12.26 9.56 9.50
N PHE A 51 11.69 8.51 8.94
CA PHE A 51 12.34 7.70 7.90
C PHE A 51 12.81 8.51 6.69
N GLU A 52 12.12 9.58 6.36
CA GLU A 52 12.46 10.48 5.25
C GLU A 52 13.82 11.18 5.44
N PHE A 53 14.32 11.25 6.67
CA PHE A 53 15.61 11.87 7.00
C PHE A 53 16.81 10.91 6.88
N LEU A 54 16.60 9.65 6.51
CA LEU A 54 17.66 8.66 6.30
C LEU A 54 18.52 8.94 5.06
N GLY A 55 18.15 9.93 4.25
CA GLY A 55 18.90 10.36 3.08
C GLY A 55 18.47 9.69 1.78
N PHE A 56 19.01 10.21 0.69
CA PHE A 56 18.60 9.86 -0.68
C PHE A 56 18.79 8.38 -1.02
N GLU A 57 19.90 7.77 -0.61
CA GLU A 57 20.21 6.38 -0.97
C GLU A 57 19.23 5.39 -0.30
N ALA A 58 18.92 5.62 0.97
CA ALA A 58 17.93 4.80 1.69
C ALA A 58 16.53 4.97 1.10
N ASP A 59 16.16 6.19 0.71
CA ASP A 59 14.87 6.46 0.06
C ASP A 59 14.80 5.85 -1.34
N GLU A 60 15.86 5.93 -2.14
CA GLU A 60 15.93 5.30 -3.45
C GLU A 60 15.84 3.78 -3.35
N TYR A 61 16.53 3.17 -2.37
CA TYR A 61 16.42 1.74 -2.10
C TYR A 61 14.99 1.35 -1.76
N ARG A 62 14.35 2.04 -0.81
CA ARG A 62 12.94 1.85 -0.44
C ARG A 62 12.04 1.91 -1.67
N ARG A 63 12.13 3.00 -2.44
CA ARG A 63 11.31 3.21 -3.63
C ARG A 63 11.45 2.06 -4.62
N LYS A 64 12.67 1.60 -4.92
CA LYS A 64 12.93 0.52 -5.89
C LYS A 64 12.44 -0.85 -5.45
N HIS A 65 12.25 -1.08 -4.15
CA HIS A 65 11.80 -2.34 -3.59
C HIS A 65 10.33 -2.30 -3.12
N SER A 66 9.68 -1.14 -3.20
CA SER A 66 8.25 -1.03 -2.89
C SER A 66 7.38 -1.65 -3.99
N TYR A 67 6.24 -2.22 -3.61
CA TYR A 67 5.34 -2.86 -4.57
C TYR A 67 4.85 -1.91 -5.69
N PRO A 68 4.59 -0.59 -5.44
CA PRO A 68 4.21 0.32 -6.51
C PRO A 68 5.25 0.40 -7.64
N TYR A 69 6.53 0.49 -7.26
CA TYR A 69 7.61 0.54 -8.24
C TYR A 69 7.73 -0.78 -9.02
N ILE A 70 7.65 -1.92 -8.32
CA ILE A 70 7.75 -3.24 -8.95
C ILE A 70 6.61 -3.43 -9.97
N VAL A 71 5.37 -3.08 -9.60
CA VAL A 71 4.20 -3.16 -10.49
C VAL A 71 4.42 -2.31 -11.74
N CYS A 72 4.79 -1.06 -11.58
CA CYS A 72 4.97 -0.15 -12.70
C CYS A 72 6.11 -0.56 -13.62
N LYS A 73 7.23 -1.02 -13.06
CA LYS A 73 8.37 -1.53 -13.82
C LYS A 73 7.98 -2.73 -14.67
N GLU A 74 7.25 -3.70 -14.09
CA GLU A 74 6.84 -4.93 -14.77
C GLU A 74 5.80 -4.66 -15.88
N LEU A 75 4.90 -3.71 -15.65
CA LEU A 75 3.85 -3.35 -16.61
C LEU A 75 4.27 -2.23 -17.57
N ASN A 76 5.49 -1.74 -17.51
CA ASN A 76 6.00 -0.60 -18.27
C ASN A 76 5.11 0.65 -18.14
N LYS A 77 4.74 1.01 -16.90
CA LYS A 77 3.88 2.15 -16.56
C LYS A 77 4.64 3.20 -15.76
N ILE A 78 4.17 4.44 -15.80
CA ILE A 78 4.63 5.49 -14.90
C ILE A 78 3.99 5.27 -13.53
N MET A 79 4.82 5.27 -12.48
CA MET A 79 4.35 5.22 -11.11
C MET A 79 3.95 6.61 -10.64
N VAL A 80 2.72 6.73 -10.19
CA VAL A 80 2.26 7.91 -9.47
C VAL A 80 1.87 7.49 -8.06
N ASN A 81 2.60 7.98 -7.09
CA ASN A 81 2.35 7.73 -5.68
C ASN A 81 2.13 9.07 -4.97
N PRO A 82 0.89 9.54 -4.91
CA PRO A 82 0.55 10.87 -4.40
C PRO A 82 0.55 10.96 -2.87
N ILE A 83 0.39 9.86 -2.16
CA ILE A 83 0.35 9.87 -0.69
C ILE A 83 1.66 9.33 -0.14
N PHE A 84 2.44 10.22 0.49
CA PHE A 84 3.74 9.93 1.08
C PHE A 84 3.71 9.96 2.62
N GLU A 85 2.56 10.14 3.24
CA GLU A 85 2.49 10.29 4.69
C GLU A 85 2.46 8.93 5.38
N ASN A 86 3.46 8.69 6.25
CA ASN A 86 3.40 7.65 7.23
C ASN A 86 2.23 7.94 8.19
N GLY A 87 1.38 6.95 8.42
CA GLY A 87 0.24 7.10 9.33
C GLY A 87 -1.01 7.70 8.68
N GLY A 88 -1.08 7.80 7.36
CA GLY A 88 -2.30 8.19 6.65
C GLY A 88 -3.49 7.29 6.98
N ASP A 89 -4.68 7.86 7.02
CA ASP A 89 -5.94 7.15 7.21
C ASP A 89 -6.78 7.07 5.91
N ASN A 90 -7.91 6.39 5.97
CA ASN A 90 -8.77 6.25 4.79
C ASN A 90 -9.44 7.56 4.37
N SER A 91 -9.63 8.53 5.28
CA SER A 91 -10.16 9.85 4.91
C SER A 91 -9.17 10.63 4.05
N ARG A 92 -7.87 10.53 4.33
CA ARG A 92 -6.84 11.12 3.47
C ARG A 92 -6.81 10.50 2.08
N ILE A 93 -7.00 9.19 1.98
CA ILE A 93 -7.14 8.51 0.68
C ILE A 93 -8.32 9.08 -0.08
N ILE A 94 -9.48 9.23 0.57
CA ILE A 94 -10.70 9.77 -0.02
C ILE A 94 -10.51 11.23 -0.47
N GLU A 95 -9.97 12.10 0.39
CA GLU A 95 -9.63 13.49 0.05
C GLU A 95 -8.74 13.56 -1.19
N PHE A 96 -7.75 12.66 -1.26
CA PHE A 96 -6.85 12.64 -2.40
C PHE A 96 -7.55 12.24 -3.70
N ILE A 97 -8.46 11.26 -3.65
CA ILE A 97 -9.25 10.89 -4.83
C ILE A 97 -10.11 12.07 -5.29
N GLU A 98 -10.67 12.84 -4.37
CA GLU A 98 -11.45 14.05 -4.69
C GLU A 98 -10.60 15.13 -5.38
N LEU A 99 -9.30 15.17 -5.10
CA LEU A 99 -8.36 16.11 -5.72
C LEU A 99 -7.80 15.62 -7.07
N LEU A 100 -7.90 14.35 -7.40
CA LEU A 100 -7.35 13.78 -8.66
C LEU A 100 -7.81 14.53 -9.94
N PRO A 101 -9.06 15.03 -10.04
CA PRO A 101 -9.50 15.80 -11.20
C PRO A 101 -8.86 17.18 -11.32
N HIS A 102 -8.18 17.66 -10.27
CA HIS A 102 -7.61 19.01 -10.29
C HIS A 102 -6.43 19.09 -11.26
N PRO A 103 -6.38 20.10 -12.17
CA PRO A 103 -5.36 20.19 -13.23
C PRO A 103 -3.91 20.21 -12.75
N LEU A 104 -3.69 20.61 -11.49
CA LEU A 104 -2.34 20.64 -10.89
C LEU A 104 -1.83 19.24 -10.50
N PHE A 105 -2.72 18.23 -10.40
CA PHE A 105 -2.27 16.92 -9.99
C PHE A 105 -1.86 16.09 -11.20
N ILE A 106 -2.61 15.54 -11.95
CA ILE A 106 -2.21 14.71 -13.10
C ILE A 106 -3.22 14.94 -14.21
N SER A 107 -2.77 14.92 -15.45
CA SER A 107 -3.71 14.70 -16.54
C SER A 107 -4.37 13.33 -16.31
N HIS A 108 -5.53 13.34 -15.63
CA HIS A 108 -6.26 12.11 -15.29
C HIS A 108 -6.57 11.24 -16.51
N ASN A 109 -6.47 11.79 -17.73
CA ASN A 109 -6.62 11.05 -18.98
C ASN A 109 -5.50 10.03 -19.21
N SER A 110 -4.32 10.21 -18.59
CA SER A 110 -3.19 9.28 -18.71
C SER A 110 -3.15 8.21 -17.62
N VAL A 111 -4.09 8.23 -16.66
CA VAL A 111 -4.17 7.23 -15.59
C VAL A 111 -4.98 6.04 -16.08
N ASP A 112 -4.33 4.87 -16.15
CA ASP A 112 -4.99 3.62 -16.57
C ASP A 112 -5.67 2.93 -15.40
N TYR A 113 -4.97 2.85 -14.26
CA TYR A 113 -5.43 2.15 -13.06
C TYR A 113 -5.11 2.92 -11.81
N ILE A 114 -5.91 2.64 -10.79
CA ILE A 114 -5.69 3.16 -9.45
C ILE A 114 -5.68 1.97 -8.48
N VAL A 115 -4.64 1.89 -7.67
CA VAL A 115 -4.51 0.88 -6.61
C VAL A 115 -4.67 1.58 -5.27
N VAL A 116 -5.68 1.17 -4.52
CA VAL A 116 -6.00 1.71 -3.19
C VAL A 116 -5.61 0.68 -2.14
N GLN A 117 -4.66 1.01 -1.31
CA GLN A 117 -4.37 0.25 -0.10
C GLN A 117 -5.10 0.91 1.07
N PHE A 118 -6.12 0.22 1.57
CA PHE A 118 -6.90 0.69 2.71
C PHE A 118 -6.08 0.59 4.00
N SER A 119 -6.02 1.70 4.72
CA SER A 119 -5.43 1.81 6.05
C SER A 119 -6.31 1.17 7.11
N HIS A 120 -5.81 1.11 8.36
CA HIS A 120 -6.60 0.61 9.49
C HIS A 120 -7.88 1.45 9.66
N PRO A 121 -9.08 0.82 9.66
CA PRO A 121 -10.34 1.56 9.59
C PRO A 121 -10.60 2.49 10.79
N LEU A 122 -10.05 2.16 11.94
CA LEU A 122 -10.20 2.98 13.17
C LEU A 122 -9.14 4.07 13.32
N ARG A 123 -8.22 4.21 12.37
CA ARG A 123 -7.20 5.25 12.47
C ARG A 123 -7.86 6.61 12.30
N GLN A 124 -7.71 7.47 13.33
CA GLN A 124 -8.23 8.85 13.37
C GLN A 124 -9.76 8.99 13.17
N VAL A 125 -10.52 7.92 13.41
CA VAL A 125 -11.98 7.91 13.25
C VAL A 125 -12.69 7.82 14.59
N ASP A 126 -13.70 8.65 14.77
CA ASP A 126 -14.64 8.55 15.91
C ASP A 126 -15.68 7.45 15.61
N ILE A 127 -15.40 6.24 16.12
CA ILE A 127 -16.26 5.08 15.92
C ILE A 127 -17.68 5.24 16.53
N SER A 128 -17.88 6.19 17.45
CA SER A 128 -19.18 6.39 18.10
C SER A 128 -20.29 6.81 17.11
N LYS A 129 -19.91 7.28 15.93
CA LYS A 129 -20.82 7.65 14.84
C LYS A 129 -21.36 6.45 14.05
N TYR A 130 -20.80 5.27 14.27
CA TYR A 130 -21.10 4.05 13.51
C TYR A 130 -21.61 2.95 14.44
N LYS A 131 -22.49 2.09 13.96
CA LYS A 131 -22.98 0.94 14.71
C LYS A 131 -21.94 -0.16 14.86
N SER A 132 -21.01 -0.22 13.91
CA SER A 132 -19.92 -1.21 13.90
C SER A 132 -18.75 -0.75 13.03
N VAL A 133 -17.60 -1.39 13.21
CA VAL A 133 -16.44 -1.21 12.33
C VAL A 133 -16.77 -1.59 10.88
N ASN A 134 -17.57 -2.63 10.68
CA ASN A 134 -17.97 -3.05 9.33
C ASN A 134 -18.81 -1.98 8.62
N GLU A 135 -19.70 -1.27 9.31
CA GLU A 135 -20.47 -0.17 8.74
C GLU A 135 -19.53 0.97 8.31
N LEU A 136 -18.58 1.36 9.15
CA LEU A 136 -17.55 2.36 8.82
C LEU A 136 -16.75 1.95 7.59
N VAL A 137 -16.24 0.71 7.56
CA VAL A 137 -15.43 0.21 6.43
C VAL A 137 -16.25 0.20 5.15
N LEU A 138 -17.49 -0.27 5.22
CA LEU A 138 -18.39 -0.29 4.05
C LEU A 138 -18.66 1.13 3.51
N GLU A 139 -18.87 2.10 4.39
CA GLU A 139 -19.03 3.50 3.99
C GLU A 139 -17.76 4.03 3.29
N GLN A 140 -16.59 3.77 3.85
CA GLN A 140 -15.31 4.19 3.24
C GLN A 140 -15.11 3.55 1.85
N VAL A 141 -15.36 2.26 1.72
CA VAL A 141 -15.21 1.52 0.44
C VAL A 141 -16.24 2.01 -0.59
N ASN A 142 -17.49 2.22 -0.18
CA ASN A 142 -18.54 2.76 -1.06
C ASN A 142 -18.14 4.15 -1.56
N LYS A 143 -17.65 5.02 -0.67
CA LYS A 143 -17.20 6.36 -1.04
C LYS A 143 -16.07 6.33 -2.06
N VAL A 144 -15.09 5.43 -1.88
CA VAL A 144 -14.01 5.22 -2.85
C VAL A 144 -14.58 4.79 -4.21
N ASN A 145 -15.48 3.81 -4.22
CA ASN A 145 -16.10 3.33 -5.45
C ASN A 145 -16.89 4.44 -6.19
N GLU A 146 -17.77 5.18 -5.48
CA GLU A 146 -18.51 6.30 -6.04
C GLU A 146 -17.62 7.36 -6.67
N LEU A 147 -16.49 7.68 -6.02
CA LEU A 147 -15.52 8.64 -6.54
C LEU A 147 -14.90 8.15 -7.85
N PHE A 148 -14.52 6.87 -7.92
CA PHE A 148 -13.92 6.33 -9.15
C PHE A 148 -14.93 6.10 -10.27
N GLU A 149 -16.17 5.76 -9.96
CA GLU A 149 -17.25 5.74 -10.95
C GLU A 149 -17.45 7.13 -11.58
N ARG A 150 -17.47 8.20 -10.77
CA ARG A 150 -17.56 9.58 -11.28
C ARG A 150 -16.38 9.98 -12.16
N LEU A 151 -15.20 9.47 -11.87
CA LEU A 151 -14.00 9.69 -12.65
C LEU A 151 -13.91 8.79 -13.88
N ASN A 152 -14.81 7.81 -14.03
CA ASN A 152 -14.74 6.75 -15.03
C ASN A 152 -13.37 6.05 -15.02
N LYS A 153 -12.92 5.68 -13.83
CA LYS A 153 -11.62 5.02 -13.60
C LYS A 153 -11.78 3.67 -12.92
N LYS A 154 -11.00 2.71 -13.39
CA LYS A 154 -10.92 1.39 -12.78
C LYS A 154 -9.98 1.45 -11.58
N TRP A 155 -10.41 0.88 -10.46
CA TRP A 155 -9.61 0.79 -9.25
C TRP A 155 -9.48 -0.65 -8.75
N PHE A 156 -8.44 -0.90 -7.95
CA PHE A 156 -8.19 -2.17 -7.29
C PHE A 156 -7.89 -1.92 -5.82
N GLY A 157 -8.54 -2.69 -4.95
CA GLY A 157 -8.40 -2.57 -3.50
C GLY A 157 -7.52 -3.67 -2.93
N ILE A 158 -6.53 -3.28 -2.15
CA ILE A 158 -5.69 -4.14 -1.33
C ILE A 158 -5.81 -3.70 0.13
N SER A 159 -5.73 -4.63 1.06
CA SER A 159 -5.75 -4.32 2.48
C SER A 159 -4.75 -5.18 3.24
N TRP A 160 -4.33 -4.72 4.39
CA TRP A 160 -3.55 -5.48 5.36
C TRP A 160 -4.39 -5.92 6.57
N ILE A 161 -5.71 -5.75 6.48
CA ILE A 161 -6.70 -6.18 7.47
C ILE A 161 -7.76 -7.03 6.78
N ASP A 162 -7.97 -8.24 7.28
CA ASP A 162 -8.89 -9.21 6.69
C ASP A 162 -10.33 -8.70 6.67
N GLU A 163 -10.77 -7.99 7.70
CA GLU A 163 -12.14 -7.44 7.78
C GLU A 163 -12.41 -6.45 6.64
N THR A 164 -11.46 -5.57 6.36
CA THR A 164 -11.57 -4.61 5.24
C THR A 164 -11.54 -5.33 3.89
N ALA A 165 -10.59 -6.25 3.71
CA ALA A 165 -10.48 -7.03 2.48
C ALA A 165 -11.73 -7.85 2.20
N LYS A 166 -12.36 -8.42 3.24
CA LYS A 166 -13.61 -9.16 3.14
C LYS A 166 -14.75 -8.28 2.63
N ILE A 167 -14.90 -7.08 3.18
CA ILE A 167 -15.94 -6.12 2.75
C ILE A 167 -15.73 -5.72 1.28
N ILE A 168 -14.47 -5.47 0.85
CA ILE A 168 -14.17 -5.18 -0.56
C ILE A 168 -14.57 -6.38 -1.43
N LYS A 169 -14.18 -7.60 -1.05
CA LYS A 169 -14.48 -8.81 -1.81
C LYS A 169 -15.97 -9.10 -1.93
N GLU A 170 -16.73 -8.87 -0.86
CA GLU A 170 -18.19 -9.14 -0.84
C GLU A 170 -18.99 -8.12 -1.65
N ASN A 171 -18.59 -6.85 -1.66
CA ASN A 171 -19.35 -5.77 -2.31
C ASN A 171 -18.78 -5.38 -3.70
N TYR A 172 -17.48 -5.56 -3.90
CA TYR A 172 -16.74 -5.19 -5.12
C TYR A 172 -15.73 -6.27 -5.51
N PRO A 173 -16.19 -7.49 -5.87
CA PRO A 173 -15.30 -8.63 -6.11
C PRO A 173 -14.30 -8.40 -7.24
N ASP A 174 -14.71 -7.63 -8.25
CA ASP A 174 -13.84 -7.30 -9.39
C ASP A 174 -12.73 -6.30 -9.01
N ASN A 175 -12.90 -5.58 -7.91
CA ASN A 175 -11.92 -4.62 -7.42
C ASN A 175 -10.98 -5.22 -6.36
N HIS A 176 -11.39 -6.30 -5.68
CA HIS A 176 -10.55 -6.93 -4.65
C HIS A 176 -9.31 -7.58 -5.24
N VAL A 177 -8.14 -7.32 -4.65
CA VAL A 177 -6.87 -7.97 -4.98
C VAL A 177 -6.52 -8.95 -3.86
N PRO A 178 -6.66 -10.27 -4.09
CA PRO A 178 -6.19 -11.26 -3.13
C PRO A 178 -4.66 -11.32 -3.12
N ILE A 179 -4.08 -11.66 -1.98
CA ILE A 179 -2.64 -11.91 -1.85
C ILE A 179 -2.36 -13.34 -2.30
N LEU A 180 -1.57 -13.48 -3.37
CA LEU A 180 -1.21 -14.78 -3.94
C LEU A 180 0.15 -15.22 -3.40
N TYR A 181 0.14 -16.24 -2.54
CA TYR A 181 1.37 -16.75 -1.94
C TYR A 181 1.34 -18.27 -1.75
N LYS A 182 2.41 -18.97 -2.16
CA LYS A 182 2.55 -20.44 -2.09
C LYS A 182 1.32 -21.19 -2.65
N ASP A 183 0.88 -20.78 -3.84
CA ASP A 183 -0.28 -21.36 -4.55
C ASP A 183 -1.62 -21.27 -3.80
N LYS A 184 -1.71 -20.34 -2.84
CA LYS A 184 -2.93 -20.02 -2.10
C LYS A 184 -3.30 -18.55 -2.25
N GLU A 185 -4.60 -18.29 -2.08
CA GLU A 185 -5.14 -16.93 -2.00
C GLU A 185 -5.44 -16.57 -0.55
N TYR A 186 -4.97 -15.40 -0.12
CA TYR A 186 -5.27 -14.80 1.17
C TYR A 186 -6.04 -13.50 0.95
N LEU A 187 -6.93 -13.16 1.88
CA LEU A 187 -7.74 -11.94 1.76
C LEU A 187 -6.88 -10.68 1.78
N SER A 188 -5.90 -10.63 2.67
CA SER A 188 -5.06 -9.46 2.92
C SER A 188 -3.64 -9.84 3.36
N MET A 189 -2.84 -8.83 3.71
CA MET A 189 -1.53 -8.98 4.36
C MET A 189 -1.63 -8.95 5.90
N ASP A 190 -2.73 -9.45 6.47
CA ASP A 190 -3.00 -9.36 7.90
C ASP A 190 -1.93 -10.10 8.73
N GLU A 191 -1.28 -9.39 9.66
CA GLU A 191 -0.24 -9.93 10.52
C GLU A 191 -0.74 -11.06 11.45
N ARG A 192 -2.06 -11.15 11.66
CA ARG A 192 -2.71 -12.21 12.44
C ARG A 192 -2.73 -13.54 11.68
N ASN A 193 -2.53 -13.52 10.36
CA ASN A 193 -2.51 -14.72 9.53
C ASN A 193 -1.15 -15.41 9.58
N HIS A 194 -1.07 -16.54 10.27
CA HIS A 194 0.17 -17.30 10.48
C HIS A 194 0.86 -17.77 9.19
N ASP A 195 0.10 -18.03 8.12
CA ASP A 195 0.63 -18.58 6.88
C ASP A 195 1.46 -17.57 6.08
N ILE A 196 1.26 -16.26 6.31
CA ILE A 196 1.91 -15.17 5.57
C ILE A 196 2.84 -14.31 6.43
N LYS A 197 3.04 -14.63 7.70
CA LYS A 197 3.89 -13.87 8.62
C LYS A 197 5.30 -13.63 8.08
N GLU A 198 5.88 -14.58 7.36
CA GLU A 198 7.21 -14.44 6.74
C GLU A 198 7.29 -13.36 5.66
N LEU A 199 6.17 -12.74 5.32
CA LEU A 199 6.10 -11.59 4.43
C LEU A 199 6.24 -10.24 5.17
N LEU A 200 6.37 -10.27 6.49
CA LEU A 200 6.52 -9.09 7.33
C LEU A 200 7.96 -8.94 7.83
N ILE A 201 8.38 -7.70 8.09
CA ILE A 201 9.75 -7.36 8.49
C ILE A 201 10.13 -8.05 9.80
N ASN A 202 9.26 -8.06 10.79
CA ASN A 202 9.51 -8.67 12.10
C ASN A 202 9.71 -10.19 12.07
N TYR A 203 9.32 -10.85 10.99
CA TYR A 203 9.56 -12.28 10.76
C TYR A 203 10.72 -12.56 9.80
N ASP A 204 10.97 -11.64 8.85
CA ASP A 204 12.11 -11.72 7.93
C ASP A 204 13.42 -11.29 8.61
N THR A 205 13.29 -10.35 9.55
CA THR A 205 14.36 -9.85 10.42
C THR A 205 13.90 -9.94 11.89
N LYS A 206 14.70 -9.46 12.85
CA LYS A 206 14.27 -9.30 14.25
C LYS A 206 13.94 -7.85 14.62
N ILE A 207 13.58 -7.07 13.62
CA ILE A 207 13.14 -5.69 13.82
C ILE A 207 11.65 -5.69 14.16
N ASN A 208 11.25 -4.95 15.20
CA ASN A 208 9.87 -4.92 15.72
C ASN A 208 8.89 -4.13 14.83
N ASP A 209 9.04 -4.21 13.53
CA ASP A 209 8.24 -3.52 12.53
C ASP A 209 7.37 -4.53 11.77
N SER A 210 6.04 -4.36 11.81
CA SER A 210 5.08 -5.26 11.17
C SER A 210 4.73 -4.86 9.73
N HIS A 211 5.46 -3.90 9.14
CA HIS A 211 5.29 -3.60 7.72
C HIS A 211 5.75 -4.76 6.82
N PRO A 212 5.30 -4.79 5.55
CA PRO A 212 5.74 -5.80 4.60
C PRO A 212 7.26 -5.79 4.43
N SER A 213 7.85 -6.98 4.48
CA SER A 213 9.25 -7.20 4.14
C SER A 213 9.49 -6.96 2.64
N LYS A 214 10.73 -6.98 2.20
CA LYS A 214 11.06 -6.96 0.77
C LYS A 214 10.29 -8.04 0.00
N LYS A 215 10.25 -9.27 0.53
CA LYS A 215 9.47 -10.38 -0.01
C LYS A 215 7.96 -10.09 0.01
N GLY A 216 7.46 -9.47 1.06
CA GLY A 216 6.07 -9.03 1.16
C GLY A 216 5.69 -8.07 0.03
N HIS A 217 6.52 -7.08 -0.24
CA HIS A 217 6.32 -6.17 -1.37
C HIS A 217 6.35 -6.87 -2.73
N GLU A 218 7.23 -7.84 -2.95
CA GLU A 218 7.28 -8.63 -4.18
C GLU A 218 5.99 -9.45 -4.37
N VAL A 219 5.47 -10.06 -3.30
CA VAL A 219 4.21 -10.82 -3.32
C VAL A 219 3.01 -9.91 -3.60
N MET A 220 2.93 -8.76 -2.94
CA MET A 220 1.89 -7.76 -3.21
C MET A 220 1.92 -7.29 -4.67
N ALA A 221 3.11 -6.97 -5.17
CA ALA A 221 3.28 -6.56 -6.57
C ALA A 221 2.79 -7.64 -7.54
N LYS A 222 3.18 -8.90 -7.35
CA LYS A 222 2.73 -10.03 -8.17
C LYS A 222 1.21 -10.20 -8.15
N SER A 223 0.59 -10.04 -6.99
CA SER A 223 -0.86 -10.13 -6.82
C SER A 223 -1.59 -9.05 -7.61
N ILE A 224 -1.12 -7.80 -7.51
CA ILE A 224 -1.67 -6.66 -8.25
C ILE A 224 -1.48 -6.83 -9.76
N ILE A 225 -0.29 -7.23 -10.20
CA ILE A 225 0.00 -7.47 -11.63
C ILE A 225 -0.94 -8.53 -12.20
N ASN A 226 -1.13 -9.64 -11.50
CA ASN A 226 -2.05 -10.68 -11.93
C ASN A 226 -3.48 -10.16 -12.05
N LYS A 227 -3.96 -9.41 -11.05
CA LYS A 227 -5.31 -8.82 -11.08
C LYS A 227 -5.49 -7.84 -12.24
N ILE A 228 -4.50 -6.99 -12.50
CA ILE A 228 -4.51 -6.08 -13.64
C ILE A 228 -4.56 -6.88 -14.96
N LYS A 229 -3.72 -7.89 -15.14
CA LYS A 229 -3.69 -8.70 -16.36
C LYS A 229 -5.02 -9.40 -16.62
N LEU A 230 -5.63 -10.02 -15.60
CA LEU A 230 -6.96 -10.64 -15.71
C LEU A 230 -8.07 -9.63 -16.05
N SER A 231 -7.87 -8.37 -15.80
CA SER A 231 -8.86 -7.34 -16.10
C SER A 231 -8.88 -6.89 -17.57
N TYR A 232 -7.96 -7.41 -18.40
CA TYR A 232 -7.94 -7.20 -19.87
C TYR A 232 -8.63 -8.34 -20.65
N GLU A 233 -8.88 -9.48 -19.97
CA GLU A 233 -9.61 -10.63 -20.54
C GLU A 233 -11.12 -10.45 -20.39
#